data_a6aaeaab037a3a2433f8dcfa2e7d572f
#
_entry.id   a6aaeaab037a3a2433f8dcfa2e7d572f
#
_cell.length_a   1.000
_cell.length_b   1.000
_cell.length_c   1.000
_cell.angle_alpha   90.00
_cell.angle_beta   90.00
_cell.angle_gamma   90.00
#
_symmetry.space_group_name_H-M   'P 1'
#
loop_
_entity.id
_entity.type
_entity.pdbx_description
1 polymer ?
#
loop_
_entity_poly.entity_id
_entity_poly.type
_entity_poly.pdbx_seq_one_letter_code
_entity_poly.pdbx_strand_id
1 'polypeptide(L)'
;MRYLLDTNILSNFTKPSPSERLVAWMAEQKDDDLYIASFTVAELWRGILEMPSGKRRRALEAWFLGPQGPQTLFAGRILPFDYKAGLVWAELMAEGRTSG
;
A
#
# COMPACT_ATOMS: atom_id res chain seq x y z
N MET A 1 -13.23 -2.77 12.61
CA MET A 1 -12.85 -1.42 12.17
C MET A 1 -12.10 -1.51 10.85
N ARG A 2 -12.35 -0.60 9.93
CA ARG A 2 -11.69 -0.61 8.62
C ARG A 2 -10.47 0.29 8.61
N TYR A 3 -9.43 -0.14 7.91
CA TYR A 3 -8.19 0.62 7.79
C TYR A 3 -7.83 0.81 6.33
N LEU A 4 -7.41 2.01 5.98
CA LEU A 4 -6.84 2.31 4.67
C LEU A 4 -5.33 2.38 4.84
N LEU A 5 -4.63 1.40 4.27
CA LEU A 5 -3.18 1.29 4.40
C LEU A 5 -2.50 2.21 3.39
N ASP A 6 -1.50 2.95 3.85
CA ASP A 6 -0.75 3.84 2.97
C ASP A 6 0.44 3.12 2.32
N THR A 7 1.07 3.82 1.39
CA THR A 7 2.21 3.27 0.64
C THR A 7 3.37 2.90 1.56
N ASN A 8 3.61 3.68 2.61
CA ASN A 8 4.71 3.42 3.54
C ASN A 8 4.53 2.10 4.27
N ILE A 9 3.29 1.81 4.68
CA ILE A 9 2.98 0.55 5.35
C ILE A 9 3.23 -0.63 4.41
N LEU A 10 2.72 -0.54 3.18
CA LEU A 10 2.88 -1.64 2.22
C LEU A 10 4.33 -1.82 1.77
N SER A 11 5.06 -0.71 1.54
CA SER A 11 6.46 -0.80 1.12
C SER A 11 7.36 -1.38 2.21
N ASN A 12 6.96 -1.27 3.49
CA ASN A 12 7.71 -1.88 4.58
C ASN A 12 7.83 -3.40 4.38
N PHE A 13 6.80 -4.05 3.85
CA PHE A 13 6.79 -5.49 3.63
C PHE A 13 7.69 -5.93 2.48
N THR A 14 8.19 -4.99 1.67
CA THR A 14 9.15 -5.30 0.60
C THR A 14 10.60 -5.24 1.08
N LYS A 15 10.84 -4.77 2.30
CA LYS A 15 12.18 -4.69 2.87
C LYS A 15 12.66 -6.07 3.32
N PRO A 16 13.99 -6.32 3.30
CA PRO A 16 14.52 -7.58 3.79
C PRO A 16 14.16 -7.89 5.25
N SER A 17 14.04 -6.83 6.06
CA SER A 17 13.64 -6.97 7.48
C SER A 17 12.48 -6.05 7.77
N PRO A 18 11.24 -6.49 7.52
CA PRO A 18 10.06 -5.70 7.85
C PRO A 18 9.96 -5.44 9.36
N SER A 19 9.30 -4.33 9.73
CA SER A 19 9.05 -4.02 11.13
C SER A 19 8.24 -5.14 11.80
N GLU A 20 8.78 -5.70 12.87
CA GLU A 20 8.09 -6.76 13.61
C GLU A 20 6.76 -6.28 14.20
N ARG A 21 6.72 -5.02 14.66
CA ARG A 21 5.48 -4.43 15.20
C ARG A 21 4.41 -4.32 14.13
N LEU A 22 4.79 -3.92 12.93
CA LEU A 22 3.86 -3.80 11.83
C LEU A 22 3.34 -5.16 11.37
N VAL A 23 4.23 -6.14 11.27
CA VAL A 23 3.83 -7.51 10.91
C VAL A 23 2.85 -8.08 11.94
N ALA A 24 3.14 -7.88 13.23
CA ALA A 24 2.27 -8.34 14.31
C ALA A 24 0.90 -7.65 14.26
N TRP A 25 0.89 -6.33 14.04
CA TRP A 25 -0.35 -5.58 13.94
C TRP A 25 -1.21 -6.08 12.78
N MET A 26 -0.59 -6.27 11.60
CA MET A 26 -1.29 -6.75 10.41
C MET A 26 -1.88 -8.15 10.64
N ALA A 27 -1.16 -9.01 11.33
CA ALA A 27 -1.61 -10.37 11.62
C ALA A 27 -2.84 -10.40 12.54
N GLU A 28 -3.02 -9.37 13.35
CA GLU A 28 -4.17 -9.26 14.25
C GLU A 28 -5.43 -8.77 13.55
N GLN A 29 -5.30 -8.17 12.37
CA GLN A 29 -6.44 -7.62 11.66
C GLN A 29 -7.10 -8.66 10.76
N LYS A 30 -8.41 -8.51 10.57
CA LYS A 30 -9.13 -9.32 9.59
C LYS A 30 -8.82 -8.76 8.21
N ASP A 31 -8.60 -9.64 7.24
CA ASP A 31 -8.31 -9.23 5.87
C ASP A 31 -9.39 -8.29 5.32
N ASP A 32 -10.65 -8.57 5.64
CA ASP A 32 -11.78 -7.77 5.17
C ASP A 32 -11.79 -6.33 5.71
N ASP A 33 -11.03 -6.06 6.76
CA ASP A 33 -10.92 -4.73 7.34
C ASP A 33 -9.80 -3.89 6.70
N LEU A 34 -8.96 -4.50 5.86
CA LEU A 34 -7.80 -3.85 5.29
C LEU A 34 -8.04 -3.47 3.82
N TYR A 35 -7.92 -2.18 3.53
CA TYR A 35 -8.14 -1.59 2.21
C TYR A 35 -6.92 -0.82 1.76
N ILE A 36 -6.76 -0.68 0.45
CA ILE A 36 -5.74 0.19 -0.14
C ILE A 36 -6.39 1.03 -1.25
N ALA A 37 -5.78 2.16 -1.57
CA ALA A 37 -6.24 2.99 -2.68
C ALA A 37 -5.55 2.56 -3.97
N SER A 38 -6.23 2.76 -5.10
CA SER A 38 -5.62 2.49 -6.41
C SER A 38 -4.36 3.32 -6.61
N PHE A 39 -4.33 4.55 -6.07
CA PHE A 39 -3.15 5.40 -6.08
C PHE A 39 -1.97 4.73 -5.36
N THR A 40 -2.22 4.05 -4.25
CA THR A 40 -1.18 3.32 -3.52
C THR A 40 -0.58 2.20 -4.35
N VAL A 41 -1.42 1.46 -5.08
CA VAL A 41 -0.95 0.42 -6.00
C VAL A 41 -0.04 1.02 -7.07
N ALA A 42 -0.46 2.16 -7.64
CA ALA A 42 0.32 2.86 -8.66
C ALA A 42 1.67 3.35 -8.11
N GLU A 43 1.69 3.88 -6.88
CA GLU A 43 2.93 4.34 -6.25
C GLU A 43 3.91 3.18 -6.00
N LEU A 44 3.41 2.04 -5.56
CA LEU A 44 4.25 0.87 -5.37
C LEU A 44 4.88 0.41 -6.69
N TRP A 45 4.07 0.35 -7.73
CA TRP A 45 4.56 -0.06 -9.05
C TRP A 45 5.59 0.93 -9.61
N ARG A 46 5.30 2.22 -9.47
CA ARG A 46 6.24 3.27 -9.88
C ARG A 46 7.57 3.12 -9.17
N GLY A 47 7.55 2.90 -7.85
CA GLY A 47 8.78 2.71 -7.08
C GLY A 47 9.60 1.52 -7.56
N ILE A 48 8.94 0.42 -7.92
CA ILE A 48 9.61 -0.75 -8.47
C ILE A 48 10.23 -0.44 -9.83
N LEU A 49 9.47 0.23 -10.71
CA LEU A 49 9.95 0.58 -12.05
C LEU A 49 11.11 1.58 -12.04
N GLU A 50 11.19 2.41 -11.00
CA GLU A 50 12.28 3.39 -10.85
C GLU A 50 13.55 2.76 -10.26
N MET A 51 13.49 1.52 -9.78
CA MET A 51 14.68 0.85 -9.27
C MET A 51 15.64 0.49 -10.40
N PRO A 52 16.97 0.45 -10.12
CA PRO A 52 17.94 -0.04 -11.10
C PRO A 52 17.61 -1.46 -11.53
N SER A 53 17.86 -1.77 -12.79
CA SER A 53 17.72 -3.13 -13.30
C SER A 53 18.59 -4.09 -12.50
N GLY A 54 18.05 -5.25 -12.16
CA GLY A 54 18.78 -6.24 -11.40
C GLY A 54 17.88 -7.22 -10.71
N LYS A 55 18.52 -8.04 -9.89
CA LYS A 55 17.88 -9.15 -9.21
C LYS A 55 16.77 -8.71 -8.26
N ARG A 56 17.03 -7.66 -7.50
CA ARG A 56 16.04 -7.15 -6.53
C ARG A 56 14.80 -6.60 -7.24
N ARG A 57 14.99 -5.83 -8.32
CA ARG A 57 13.87 -5.30 -9.08
C ARG A 57 13.02 -6.42 -9.66
N ARG A 58 13.65 -7.43 -10.24
CA ARG A 58 12.93 -8.58 -10.80
C ARG A 58 12.13 -9.33 -9.73
N ALA A 59 12.72 -9.48 -8.54
CA ALA A 59 12.03 -10.12 -7.44
C ALA A 59 10.80 -9.33 -7.00
N LEU A 60 10.91 -8.00 -6.92
CA LEU A 60 9.80 -7.14 -6.53
C LEU A 60 8.72 -7.07 -7.61
N GLU A 61 9.12 -7.08 -8.89
CA GLU A 61 8.15 -7.15 -9.99
C GLU A 61 7.35 -8.46 -9.92
N ALA A 62 8.01 -9.57 -9.69
CA ALA A 62 7.37 -10.87 -9.56
C ALA A 62 6.43 -10.90 -8.35
N TRP A 63 6.85 -10.32 -7.23
CA TRP A 63 6.00 -10.20 -6.04
C TRP A 63 4.75 -9.37 -6.34
N PHE A 64 4.93 -8.21 -6.94
CA PHE A 64 3.82 -7.29 -7.22
C PHE A 64 2.76 -7.92 -8.12
N LEU A 65 3.19 -8.66 -9.13
CA LEU A 65 2.29 -9.28 -10.10
C LEU A 65 1.79 -10.65 -9.67
N GLY A 66 2.36 -11.20 -8.61
CA GLY A 66 2.08 -12.56 -8.16
C GLY A 66 0.96 -12.66 -7.12
N PRO A 67 0.75 -13.88 -6.59
CA PRO A 67 -0.35 -14.14 -5.65
C PRO A 67 -0.19 -13.46 -4.29
N GLN A 68 1.02 -13.04 -3.94
CA GLN A 68 1.29 -12.33 -2.70
C GLN A 68 1.31 -10.81 -2.90
N GLY A 69 1.10 -10.35 -4.11
CA GLY A 69 1.12 -8.93 -4.44
C GLY A 69 -0.17 -8.22 -4.03
N PRO A 70 -0.13 -6.86 -4.00
CA PRO A 70 -1.25 -6.07 -3.49
C PRO A 70 -2.53 -6.25 -4.31
N GLN A 71 -2.43 -6.41 -5.62
CA GLN A 71 -3.61 -6.56 -6.46
C GLN A 71 -4.38 -7.85 -6.15
N THR A 72 -3.67 -8.91 -5.82
CA THR A 72 -4.28 -10.19 -5.49
C THR A 72 -4.77 -10.22 -4.05
N LEU A 73 -3.93 -9.80 -3.10
CA LEU A 73 -4.28 -9.82 -1.68
C LEU A 73 -5.43 -8.90 -1.36
N PHE A 74 -5.53 -7.77 -2.04
CA PHE A 74 -6.58 -6.77 -1.79
C PHE A 74 -7.67 -6.77 -2.86
N ALA A 75 -7.82 -7.87 -3.59
CA ALA A 75 -8.88 -7.99 -4.61
C ALA A 75 -10.23 -7.68 -3.96
N GLY A 76 -10.98 -6.77 -4.58
CA GLY A 76 -12.27 -6.30 -4.03
C GLY A 76 -12.15 -5.26 -2.93
N ARG A 77 -10.93 -4.93 -2.48
CA ARG A 77 -10.68 -3.94 -1.44
C ARG A 77 -9.70 -2.85 -1.88
N ILE A 78 -9.58 -2.65 -3.19
CA ILE A 78 -8.80 -1.55 -3.76
C ILE A 78 -9.79 -0.43 -4.11
N LEU A 79 -9.70 0.67 -3.36
CA LEU A 79 -10.61 1.80 -3.54
C LEU A 79 -10.13 2.67 -4.70
N PRO A 80 -11.00 3.00 -5.66
CA PRO A 80 -10.61 3.87 -6.77
C PRO A 80 -10.26 5.27 -6.26
N PHE A 81 -9.11 5.78 -6.66
CA PHE A 81 -8.65 7.11 -6.29
C PHE A 81 -8.91 8.05 -7.48
N ASP A 82 -10.18 8.41 -7.66
CA ASP A 82 -10.61 9.30 -8.73
C ASP A 82 -10.49 10.78 -8.32
N TYR A 83 -10.98 11.67 -9.17
CA TYR A 83 -10.92 13.11 -8.93
C TYR A 83 -11.57 13.50 -7.60
N LYS A 84 -12.76 12.98 -7.33
CA LYS A 84 -13.49 13.29 -6.10
C LYS A 84 -12.77 12.76 -4.86
N ALA A 85 -12.30 11.54 -4.94
CA ALA A 85 -11.55 10.94 -3.85
C ALA A 85 -10.28 11.73 -3.55
N GLY A 86 -9.60 12.22 -4.60
CA GLY A 86 -8.41 13.03 -4.45
C GLY A 86 -8.67 14.34 -3.72
N LEU A 87 -9.80 15.00 -3.99
CA LEU A 87 -10.17 16.22 -3.31
C LEU A 87 -10.47 15.97 -1.82
N VAL A 88 -11.20 14.90 -1.52
CA VAL A 88 -11.50 14.54 -0.13
C VAL A 88 -10.20 14.19 0.61
N TRP A 89 -9.32 13.43 -0.03
CA TRP A 89 -8.02 13.10 0.54
C TRP A 89 -7.23 14.36 0.89
N ALA A 90 -7.19 15.34 -0.02
CA ALA A 90 -6.48 16.59 0.20
C ALA A 90 -7.03 17.35 1.40
N GLU A 91 -8.35 17.41 1.55
CA GLU A 91 -9.00 18.06 2.68
C GLU A 91 -8.65 17.37 4.00
N LEU A 92 -8.71 16.03 4.03
CA LEU A 92 -8.39 15.28 5.23
C LEU A 92 -6.92 15.43 5.63
N MET A 93 -6.02 15.45 4.66
CA MET A 93 -4.60 15.65 4.94
C MET A 93 -4.33 17.04 5.47
N ALA A 94 -5.01 18.05 4.93
CA ALA A 94 -4.87 19.43 5.41
C ALA A 94 -5.37 19.56 6.85
N GLU A 95 -6.50 18.96 7.19
CA GLU A 95 -7.02 18.93 8.55
C GLU A 95 -6.06 18.24 9.51
N GLY A 96 -5.49 17.11 9.08
CA GLY A 96 -4.52 16.38 9.87
C GLY A 96 -3.29 17.20 10.19
N ARG A 97 -2.85 18.06 9.28
CA ARG A 97 -1.73 18.97 9.52
C ARG A 97 -2.04 20.02 10.56
N THR A 98 -3.28 20.51 10.55
CA THR A 98 -3.68 21.58 11.50
C THR A 98 -3.97 21.03 12.87
N SER A 99 -4.45 19.81 12.97
CA SER A 99 -4.82 19.20 14.24
C SER A 99 -3.70 18.37 14.88
N GLY A 100 -2.70 18.08 14.11
CA GLY A 100 -1.62 17.25 14.59
C GLY A 100 -0.32 17.95 14.68
#